data_311fc85d68506c39baf5ad648664581f
#
_entry.id   311fc85d68506c39baf5ad648664581f
#
_cell.length_a   1.000
_cell.length_b   1.000
_cell.length_c   1.000
_cell.angle_alpha   90.00
_cell.angle_beta   90.00
_cell.angle_gamma   90.00
#
_symmetry.space_group_name_H-M   'P 1'
#
loop_
_entity.id
_entity.type
_entity.pdbx_description
1 polymer ?
#
loop_
_entity_poly.entity_id
_entity_poly.type
_entity_poly.pdbx_seq_one_letter_code
_entity_poly.pdbx_strand_id
1 'polypeptide(L)'
;MDGRVAKPFDQGARPGTTRRAWFGRLALGGIGVAGSALLAACGGDAPPAAPVAPTAAAKAAPTTAPAVAPTTAPAATPVPTKAATVAEIRLHGSTAGAEGEYWPKIVEKFNARGGKTKVTFEAWPPDQNNVPAAVTLGAAGSLGDVMRLVATSNFSQMAARGFLADLGPAVARDKADLSVFYPAATETLRFRGKQFGLPHIAHPGFCGLFINQDIWAQAGVEEPDEANWTFGQMQETLRKVQARRGEGQWALFPATLIQHLTVAARAFGGNIIDKDGKKAIIAAPEALAGVEILANLITRDRVSPAPGVLQGADQANFISGQVAAMWTNFGVINGLRKQAQGVRWKVVMGPKGTQGRGFFTGVDSASQNAASKTPDNAFEVVQYIVSKEVSLGWFDYGFAPGARMDTWTDPKVAADDAFKVFAKAFTEASPFFLPDNGLIVDYNGAINKELGPLWKGEMPVKDALENARRAGQEVLDRTAG
;
A
#
# COMPACT_ATOMS: atom_id res chain seq x y z
N MET A 1 -79.04 -21.62 -9.24
CA MET A 1 -79.54 -20.48 -8.45
C MET A 1 -78.36 -19.61 -8.23
N ASP A 2 -78.37 -18.63 -9.03
CA ASP A 2 -77.99 -17.23 -8.97
C ASP A 2 -76.56 -16.99 -8.41
N GLY A 3 -75.67 -16.51 -9.16
CA GLY A 3 -75.67 -15.49 -10.18
C GLY A 3 -75.46 -14.12 -9.57
N ARG A 4 -74.23 -13.58 -9.65
CA ARG A 4 -74.04 -12.17 -10.01
C ARG A 4 -72.58 -11.85 -10.29
N VAL A 5 -72.35 -11.62 -11.55
CA VAL A 5 -71.26 -10.88 -12.19
C VAL A 5 -71.34 -9.41 -11.76
N ALA A 6 -70.23 -8.80 -11.47
CA ALA A 6 -70.08 -7.37 -11.57
C ALA A 6 -68.78 -7.03 -12.29
N LYS A 7 -68.95 -6.33 -13.37
CA LYS A 7 -67.95 -5.80 -14.33
C LYS A 7 -67.29 -4.49 -13.82
N PRO A 8 -66.36 -3.98 -14.59
CA PRO A 8 -65.23 -3.12 -14.11
C PRO A 8 -65.58 -1.63 -14.14
N PHE A 9 -64.83 -0.87 -13.39
CA PHE A 9 -64.79 0.59 -13.53
C PHE A 9 -63.56 1.02 -14.31
N ASP A 10 -63.83 1.65 -15.46
CA ASP A 10 -62.94 2.28 -16.38
C ASP A 10 -62.90 3.79 -16.07
N GLN A 11 -61.80 4.40 -16.51
CA GLN A 11 -61.58 5.83 -16.81
C GLN A 11 -61.00 6.76 -15.73
N GLY A 12 -59.88 7.28 -16.14
CA GLY A 12 -59.29 8.49 -15.59
C GLY A 12 -57.87 8.79 -16.07
N ALA A 13 -57.68 8.83 -17.36
CA ALA A 13 -56.45 9.43 -17.95
C ALA A 13 -56.43 10.94 -17.72
N ARG A 14 -55.30 11.46 -17.21
CA ARG A 14 -54.83 12.85 -17.43
C ARG A 14 -53.30 12.93 -17.39
N PRO A 15 -52.71 13.94 -18.05
CA PRO A 15 -51.60 13.71 -18.93
C PRO A 15 -50.26 14.14 -18.40
N GLY A 16 -49.23 13.72 -19.12
CA GLY A 16 -47.80 13.84 -18.88
C GLY A 16 -47.28 15.25 -18.55
N THR A 17 -46.22 15.23 -17.79
CA THR A 17 -45.20 16.26 -17.82
C THR A 17 -43.86 15.62 -18.07
N THR A 18 -43.44 15.73 -19.29
CA THR A 18 -42.09 15.58 -19.79
C THR A 18 -41.17 16.56 -19.06
N ARG A 19 -40.20 16.07 -18.34
CA ARG A 19 -39.02 16.85 -17.93
C ARG A 19 -37.87 16.53 -18.89
N ARG A 20 -37.95 17.11 -20.04
CA ARG A 20 -36.82 17.42 -20.90
C ARG A 20 -36.44 18.88 -20.66
N ALA A 21 -35.14 19.15 -20.74
CA ALA A 21 -34.52 20.46 -20.90
C ALA A 21 -34.22 21.25 -19.64
N TRP A 22 -32.96 21.05 -19.18
CA TRP A 22 -32.11 22.14 -18.71
C TRP A 22 -30.71 21.99 -19.32
N PHE A 23 -30.60 22.22 -20.62
CA PHE A 23 -29.39 22.67 -21.30
C PHE A 23 -29.77 23.99 -21.96
N GLY A 24 -29.27 25.06 -21.42
CA GLY A 24 -29.55 26.38 -21.92
C GLY A 24 -28.52 27.40 -21.47
N ARG A 25 -27.44 27.51 -22.20
CA ARG A 25 -26.77 28.76 -22.61
C ARG A 25 -26.20 29.64 -21.49
N LEU A 26 -24.90 29.68 -21.42
CA LEU A 26 -24.20 30.96 -21.35
C LEU A 26 -23.09 30.95 -22.38
N ALA A 27 -23.30 31.78 -23.35
CA ALA A 27 -22.42 32.07 -24.47
C ALA A 27 -21.65 33.36 -24.21
N LEU A 28 -20.42 33.38 -24.67
CA LEU A 28 -19.73 34.50 -25.31
C LEU A 28 -19.40 35.75 -24.48
N GLY A 29 -18.11 35.92 -24.33
CA GLY A 29 -17.33 37.15 -24.19
C GLY A 29 -15.88 36.72 -24.01
N GLY A 30 -15.03 36.70 -24.89
CA GLY A 30 -14.69 37.47 -26.05
C GLY A 30 -13.57 38.44 -25.68
N ILE A 31 -12.46 38.42 -26.48
CA ILE A 31 -11.33 39.36 -26.47
C ILE A 31 -10.17 38.89 -25.57
N GLY A 32 -8.95 38.67 -26.05
CA GLY A 32 -8.33 39.05 -27.29
C GLY A 32 -6.89 38.51 -27.30
N VAL A 33 -6.53 38.23 -28.44
CA VAL A 33 -5.28 37.98 -29.10
C VAL A 33 -4.16 38.96 -28.69
N ALA A 34 -2.98 38.43 -28.49
CA ALA A 34 -1.66 38.92 -28.90
C ALA A 34 -0.60 38.16 -28.11
N GLY A 35 0.36 37.57 -28.65
CA GLY A 35 1.01 37.63 -29.92
C GLY A 35 2.31 36.86 -29.77
N SER A 36 2.51 36.03 -30.71
CA SER A 36 3.74 35.36 -31.09
C SER A 36 4.92 36.30 -31.16
N ALA A 37 6.09 35.76 -30.94
CA ALA A 37 7.27 35.90 -31.79
C ALA A 37 8.48 35.55 -30.93
N LEU A 38 9.17 34.46 -31.28
CA LEU A 38 10.32 34.45 -32.21
C LEU A 38 11.48 35.35 -31.73
N LEU A 39 12.59 34.81 -31.40
CA LEU A 39 13.63 34.37 -32.28
C LEU A 39 14.90 34.09 -31.49
N ALA A 40 15.53 33.05 -31.88
CA ALA A 40 16.94 32.82 -31.71
C ALA A 40 17.75 34.04 -32.11
N ALA A 41 18.85 34.27 -31.42
CA ALA A 41 20.11 34.61 -32.08
C ALA A 41 21.27 34.73 -31.10
N CYS A 42 22.28 33.99 -31.44
CA CYS A 42 23.70 34.34 -31.42
C CYS A 42 24.39 34.62 -30.09
N GLY A 43 25.19 33.70 -29.66
CA GLY A 43 26.64 33.69 -29.55
C GLY A 43 27.33 34.98 -29.24
N GLY A 44 28.02 34.97 -28.09
CA GLY A 44 28.95 35.99 -27.72
C GLY A 44 29.81 35.46 -26.60
N ASP A 45 30.97 34.93 -26.95
CA ASP A 45 32.03 34.55 -26.04
C ASP A 45 32.47 35.72 -25.20
N ALA A 46 32.46 35.59 -23.87
CA ALA A 46 33.15 36.48 -22.96
C ALA A 46 34.51 35.83 -22.60
N PRO A 47 35.62 36.59 -22.66
CA PRO A 47 36.95 36.04 -22.41
C PRO A 47 37.18 35.73 -20.91
N PRO A 48 38.12 34.83 -20.61
CA PRO A 48 38.38 34.38 -19.24
C PRO A 48 39.13 35.47 -18.44
N ALA A 49 38.69 35.67 -17.20
CA ALA A 49 39.35 36.56 -16.23
C ALA A 49 40.71 35.99 -15.83
N ALA A 50 41.72 36.84 -15.86
CA ALA A 50 43.09 36.55 -15.47
C ALA A 50 43.23 36.28 -13.96
N PRO A 51 44.21 35.46 -13.53
CA PRO A 51 44.38 35.09 -12.12
C PRO A 51 45.05 36.26 -11.35
N VAL A 52 44.48 36.62 -10.20
CA VAL A 52 45.01 37.58 -9.25
C VAL A 52 46.13 36.93 -8.44
N ALA A 53 47.32 37.51 -8.48
CA ALA A 53 48.48 37.06 -7.72
C ALA A 53 48.34 37.35 -6.20
N PRO A 54 48.94 36.56 -5.32
CA PRO A 54 48.84 36.75 -3.88
C PRO A 54 49.78 37.85 -3.44
N THR A 55 49.27 38.82 -2.70
CA THR A 55 50.00 39.89 -2.07
C THR A 55 50.75 39.39 -0.83
N ALA A 56 52.05 39.61 -0.77
CA ALA A 56 52.91 39.16 0.31
C ALA A 56 52.64 39.94 1.62
N ALA A 57 52.51 39.16 2.70
CA ALA A 57 52.39 39.70 4.06
C ALA A 57 53.68 40.25 4.58
N ALA A 58 53.65 41.49 5.02
CA ALA A 58 54.80 42.20 5.64
C ALA A 58 55.01 41.64 7.08
N LYS A 59 56.29 41.37 7.37
CA LYS A 59 56.83 40.90 8.67
C LYS A 59 56.87 42.07 9.65
N ALA A 60 56.09 42.00 10.75
CA ALA A 60 56.18 42.93 11.86
C ALA A 60 57.27 42.52 12.89
N ALA A 61 58.08 43.44 13.30
CA ALA A 61 59.17 43.28 14.29
C ALA A 61 58.61 43.13 15.74
N PRO A 62 59.34 42.52 16.66
CA PRO A 62 58.87 42.28 18.02
C PRO A 62 59.02 43.55 18.88
N THR A 63 57.91 43.94 19.51
CA THR A 63 57.89 44.99 20.55
C THR A 63 57.86 44.31 21.93
N THR A 64 58.80 44.64 22.78
CA THR A 64 58.95 44.21 24.17
C THR A 64 57.80 44.76 25.03
N ALA A 65 57.08 43.90 25.73
CA ALA A 65 56.02 44.26 26.66
C ALA A 65 56.58 44.51 28.10
N PRO A 66 56.00 45.45 28.84
CA PRO A 66 56.30 45.59 30.28
C PRO A 66 55.56 44.58 31.14
N ALA A 67 56.23 44.14 32.22
CA ALA A 67 55.66 43.23 33.18
C ALA A 67 54.45 43.82 33.94
N VAL A 68 53.35 43.15 33.93
CA VAL A 68 52.12 43.50 34.71
C VAL A 68 52.02 42.56 35.92
N ALA A 69 51.75 43.11 37.09
CA ALA A 69 51.55 42.45 38.38
C ALA A 69 50.30 41.52 38.37
N PRO A 70 50.23 40.51 39.23
CA PRO A 70 49.16 39.54 39.23
C PRO A 70 47.84 40.17 39.72
N THR A 71 46.89 40.29 38.81
CA THR A 71 45.49 40.66 39.12
C THR A 71 44.71 39.40 39.46
N THR A 72 44.05 39.37 40.60
CA THR A 72 43.12 38.31 41.04
C THR A 72 42.09 38.05 39.97
N ALA A 73 41.91 36.80 39.55
CA ALA A 73 40.95 36.34 38.56
C ALA A 73 39.53 36.67 39.01
N PRO A 74 38.68 37.28 38.15
CA PRO A 74 37.24 37.38 38.43
C PRO A 74 36.62 36.00 38.44
N ALA A 75 35.70 35.76 39.37
CA ALA A 75 34.88 34.54 39.41
C ALA A 75 34.22 34.27 38.04
N ALA A 76 34.37 33.08 37.51
CA ALA A 76 33.78 32.65 36.26
C ALA A 76 32.27 32.85 36.29
N THR A 77 31.76 33.74 35.48
CA THR A 77 30.34 33.89 35.21
C THR A 77 29.83 32.55 34.64
N PRO A 78 28.73 31.98 35.14
CA PRO A 78 28.20 30.71 34.59
C PRO A 78 27.86 30.95 33.12
N VAL A 79 28.51 30.19 32.23
CA VAL A 79 28.16 30.14 30.80
C VAL A 79 26.69 29.73 30.73
N PRO A 80 25.81 30.52 30.08
CA PRO A 80 24.42 30.12 29.94
C PRO A 80 24.38 28.79 29.20
N THR A 81 23.89 27.77 29.87
CA THR A 81 23.64 26.47 29.28
C THR A 81 22.61 26.70 28.16
N LYS A 82 23.05 26.58 26.92
CA LYS A 82 22.18 26.69 25.75
C LYS A 82 21.01 25.73 25.97
N ALA A 83 19.81 26.28 26.16
CA ALA A 83 18.60 25.46 26.27
C ALA A 83 18.58 24.46 25.14
N ALA A 84 18.45 23.17 25.44
CA ALA A 84 18.45 22.14 24.44
C ALA A 84 17.28 22.40 23.47
N THR A 85 17.62 22.73 22.25
CA THR A 85 16.62 23.02 21.20
C THR A 85 15.82 21.75 20.93
N VAL A 86 14.50 21.83 21.06
CA VAL A 86 13.60 20.73 20.71
C VAL A 86 13.64 20.55 19.18
N ALA A 87 13.89 19.34 18.72
CA ALA A 87 13.85 19.01 17.30
C ALA A 87 12.40 18.78 16.87
N GLU A 88 11.95 19.50 15.85
CA GLU A 88 10.64 19.31 15.23
C GLU A 88 10.77 18.28 14.11
N ILE A 89 9.99 17.18 14.17
CA ILE A 89 9.94 16.10 13.18
C ILE A 89 8.60 16.08 12.50
N ARG A 90 8.59 16.16 11.17
CA ARG A 90 7.39 16.06 10.35
C ARG A 90 7.21 14.59 9.93
N LEU A 91 6.06 13.99 10.28
CA LEU A 91 5.68 12.63 9.94
C LEU A 91 4.61 12.62 8.86
N HIS A 92 4.90 12.09 7.69
CA HIS A 92 3.94 11.89 6.63
C HIS A 92 3.28 10.49 6.70
N GLY A 93 1.96 10.46 6.65
CA GLY A 93 1.19 9.22 6.65
C GLY A 93 -0.17 9.35 5.94
N SER A 94 -0.84 8.22 5.75
CA SER A 94 -2.20 8.17 5.18
C SER A 94 -3.25 8.52 6.23
N THR A 95 -4.39 9.04 5.79
CA THR A 95 -5.57 9.26 6.63
C THR A 95 -6.74 8.37 6.28
N ALA A 96 -6.52 7.33 5.46
CA ALA A 96 -7.56 6.41 5.06
C ALA A 96 -7.95 5.45 6.20
N GLY A 97 -9.25 5.35 6.49
CA GLY A 97 -9.77 4.38 7.47
C GLY A 97 -9.12 4.48 8.86
N ALA A 98 -8.63 3.35 9.38
CA ALA A 98 -7.99 3.26 10.69
C ALA A 98 -6.75 4.17 10.82
N GLU A 99 -6.06 4.45 9.73
CA GLU A 99 -4.86 5.29 9.74
C GLU A 99 -5.19 6.74 10.14
N GLY A 100 -6.31 7.29 9.62
CA GLY A 100 -6.77 8.64 9.99
C GLY A 100 -7.15 8.76 11.47
N GLU A 101 -7.58 7.67 12.08
CA GLU A 101 -7.96 7.64 13.50
C GLU A 101 -6.75 7.47 14.43
N TYR A 102 -5.76 6.65 14.04
CA TYR A 102 -4.69 6.25 14.95
C TYR A 102 -3.41 7.08 14.82
N TRP A 103 -3.01 7.57 13.64
CA TRP A 103 -1.81 8.43 13.53
C TRP A 103 -1.81 9.62 14.49
N PRO A 104 -2.91 10.38 14.65
CA PRO A 104 -2.95 11.47 15.62
C PRO A 104 -2.68 10.99 17.05
N LYS A 105 -3.15 9.79 17.40
CA LYS A 105 -2.93 9.20 18.75
C LYS A 105 -1.49 8.74 18.95
N ILE A 106 -0.85 8.21 17.91
CA ILE A 106 0.58 7.86 17.95
C ILE A 106 1.41 9.12 18.25
N VAL A 107 1.13 10.20 17.53
CA VAL A 107 1.82 11.49 17.69
C VAL A 107 1.55 12.10 19.08
N GLU A 108 0.31 12.11 19.55
CA GLU A 108 -0.06 12.58 20.88
C GLU A 108 0.72 11.83 21.96
N LYS A 109 0.73 10.49 21.90
CA LYS A 109 1.45 9.63 22.86
C LYS A 109 2.96 9.84 22.80
N PHE A 110 3.54 9.96 21.60
CA PHE A 110 4.96 10.25 21.45
C PHE A 110 5.33 11.57 22.13
N ASN A 111 4.61 12.63 21.82
CA ASN A 111 4.84 13.98 22.34
C ASN A 111 4.63 14.06 23.87
N ALA A 112 3.69 13.29 24.43
CA ALA A 112 3.44 13.21 25.87
C ALA A 112 4.57 12.55 26.66
N ARG A 113 5.48 11.79 26.01
CA ARG A 113 6.67 11.21 26.67
C ARG A 113 7.67 12.29 27.11
N GLY A 114 7.55 13.50 26.56
CA GLY A 114 8.55 14.55 26.72
C GLY A 114 9.83 14.24 25.98
N GLY A 115 10.84 15.06 26.17
CA GLY A 115 12.14 14.85 25.52
C GLY A 115 12.52 15.99 24.58
N LYS A 116 13.52 15.73 23.72
CA LYS A 116 14.09 16.71 22.79
C LYS A 116 13.52 16.61 21.38
N THR A 117 12.56 15.72 21.18
CA THR A 117 11.90 15.48 19.89
C THR A 117 10.41 15.75 20.01
N LYS A 118 9.86 16.49 19.06
CA LYS A 118 8.42 16.73 18.91
C LYS A 118 8.00 16.37 17.52
N VAL A 119 6.89 15.65 17.39
CA VAL A 119 6.36 15.18 16.11
C VAL A 119 5.12 15.97 15.72
N THR A 120 5.03 16.33 14.44
CA THR A 120 3.82 16.85 13.78
C THR A 120 3.41 15.89 12.68
N PHE A 121 2.14 15.48 12.68
CA PHE A 121 1.59 14.62 11.63
C PHE A 121 1.13 15.47 10.44
N GLU A 122 1.51 15.05 9.25
CA GLU A 122 1.07 15.62 7.98
C GLU A 122 0.47 14.51 7.13
N ALA A 123 -0.78 14.70 6.73
CA ALA A 123 -1.42 13.75 5.82
C ALA A 123 -0.77 13.79 4.45
N TRP A 124 -0.59 12.62 3.82
CA TRP A 124 -0.39 12.58 2.37
C TRP A 124 -1.55 13.29 1.69
N PRO A 125 -1.30 14.03 0.60
CA PRO A 125 -2.40 14.59 -0.18
C PRO A 125 -3.44 13.53 -0.55
N PRO A 126 -4.74 13.85 -0.61
CA PRO A 126 -5.79 12.92 -1.03
C PRO A 126 -5.44 12.27 -2.37
N ASP A 127 -5.82 11.01 -2.56
CA ASP A 127 -5.49 10.15 -3.71
C ASP A 127 -4.07 9.57 -3.73
N GLN A 128 -3.36 9.67 -2.60
CA GLN A 128 -1.95 9.42 -2.64
C GLN A 128 -1.45 8.30 -1.71
N ASN A 129 -2.09 7.15 -1.76
CA ASN A 129 -1.29 5.93 -1.84
C ASN A 129 -0.40 5.99 -3.11
N ASN A 130 -0.29 7.18 -3.69
CA ASN A 130 0.12 7.47 -5.03
C ASN A 130 1.60 7.81 -5.06
N VAL A 131 2.36 6.95 -5.68
CA VAL A 131 3.78 7.11 -6.02
C VAL A 131 4.11 8.51 -6.57
N PRO A 132 3.32 9.10 -7.51
CA PRO A 132 3.67 10.39 -8.08
C PRO A 132 3.83 11.52 -7.08
N ALA A 133 3.02 11.57 -6.03
CA ALA A 133 3.13 12.70 -5.10
C ALA A 133 4.27 12.58 -4.11
N ALA A 134 4.53 11.37 -3.58
CA ALA A 134 5.71 11.17 -2.75
C ALA A 134 6.98 11.54 -3.53
N VAL A 135 7.05 11.13 -4.81
CA VAL A 135 8.16 11.48 -5.71
C VAL A 135 8.21 12.99 -5.99
N THR A 136 7.05 13.63 -6.23
CA THR A 136 6.96 15.08 -6.48
C THR A 136 7.40 15.87 -5.24
N LEU A 137 6.93 15.50 -4.05
CA LEU A 137 7.36 16.11 -2.79
C LEU A 137 8.84 15.88 -2.53
N GLY A 138 9.37 14.70 -2.89
CA GLY A 138 10.80 14.40 -2.81
C GLY A 138 11.64 15.31 -3.70
N ALA A 139 11.24 15.46 -4.95
CA ALA A 139 11.90 16.34 -5.91
C ALA A 139 11.82 17.83 -5.51
N ALA A 140 10.73 18.25 -4.87
CA ALA A 140 10.53 19.59 -4.35
C ALA A 140 11.24 19.85 -3.00
N GLY A 141 11.87 18.84 -2.39
CA GLY A 141 12.47 18.97 -1.05
C GLY A 141 11.44 19.18 0.08
N SER A 142 10.18 18.81 -0.15
CA SER A 142 9.05 19.07 0.75
C SER A 142 8.62 17.84 1.56
N LEU A 143 9.36 16.73 1.49
CA LEU A 143 9.09 15.55 2.30
C LEU A 143 9.25 15.86 3.79
N GLY A 144 8.43 15.20 4.62
CA GLY A 144 8.66 15.13 6.06
C GLY A 144 9.95 14.40 6.41
N ASP A 145 10.34 14.45 7.66
CA ASP A 145 11.54 13.77 8.18
C ASP A 145 11.34 12.26 8.27
N VAL A 146 10.12 11.85 8.58
CA VAL A 146 9.69 10.44 8.66
C VAL A 146 8.47 10.21 7.79
N MET A 147 8.40 9.05 7.15
CA MET A 147 7.33 8.71 6.22
C MET A 147 6.85 7.29 6.41
N ARG A 148 5.53 7.10 6.38
CA ARG A 148 4.92 5.80 6.14
C ARG A 148 4.86 5.58 4.64
N LEU A 149 5.48 4.51 4.14
CA LEU A 149 5.48 4.15 2.72
C LEU A 149 5.01 2.70 2.53
N VAL A 150 4.34 2.43 1.42
CA VAL A 150 3.87 1.09 1.04
C VAL A 150 4.90 0.44 0.13
N ALA A 151 5.41 -0.73 0.49
CA ALA A 151 6.44 -1.43 -0.26
C ALA A 151 6.04 -1.70 -1.72
N THR A 152 4.77 -2.04 -1.96
CA THR A 152 4.22 -2.36 -3.28
C THR A 152 3.96 -1.15 -4.17
N SER A 153 4.12 0.08 -3.65
CA SER A 153 3.77 1.28 -4.41
C SER A 153 4.91 2.31 -4.45
N ASN A 154 5.29 2.91 -3.35
CA ASN A 154 6.19 4.06 -3.37
C ASN A 154 7.57 3.84 -2.76
N PHE A 155 7.75 2.85 -1.89
CA PHE A 155 9.00 2.64 -1.15
C PHE A 155 10.23 2.44 -2.06
N SER A 156 10.19 1.45 -2.96
CA SER A 156 11.35 1.14 -3.81
C SER A 156 11.72 2.27 -4.76
N GLN A 157 10.73 2.99 -5.27
CA GLN A 157 10.97 4.17 -6.11
C GLN A 157 11.59 5.32 -5.33
N MET A 158 11.17 5.54 -4.08
CA MET A 158 11.75 6.56 -3.20
C MET A 158 13.20 6.21 -2.83
N ALA A 159 13.48 4.94 -2.52
CA ALA A 159 14.83 4.44 -2.26
C ALA A 159 15.73 4.61 -3.49
N ALA A 160 15.26 4.19 -4.67
CA ALA A 160 16.01 4.29 -5.93
C ALA A 160 16.39 5.72 -6.31
N ARG A 161 15.56 6.71 -5.95
CA ARG A 161 15.79 8.15 -6.20
C ARG A 161 16.63 8.83 -5.11
N GLY A 162 17.06 8.09 -4.08
CA GLY A 162 17.89 8.65 -3.00
C GLY A 162 17.12 9.56 -2.01
N PHE A 163 15.79 9.47 -1.97
CA PHE A 163 15.00 10.25 -1.02
C PHE A 163 14.98 9.65 0.39
N LEU A 164 15.33 8.36 0.54
CA LEU A 164 15.35 7.66 1.81
C LEU A 164 16.78 7.54 2.36
N ALA A 165 16.91 7.67 3.67
CA ALA A 165 18.16 7.44 4.39
C ALA A 165 18.42 5.93 4.55
N ASP A 166 19.68 5.52 4.42
CA ASP A 166 20.14 4.21 4.86
C ASP A 166 20.09 4.15 6.40
N LEU A 167 19.22 3.33 6.94
CA LEU A 167 19.03 3.17 8.38
C LEU A 167 20.04 2.21 9.02
N GLY A 168 20.82 1.46 8.23
CA GLY A 168 21.79 0.50 8.73
C GLY A 168 22.73 1.07 9.80
N PRO A 169 23.36 2.23 9.59
CA PRO A 169 24.21 2.87 10.60
C PRO A 169 23.48 3.21 11.90
N ALA A 170 22.24 3.73 11.82
CA ALA A 170 21.45 4.07 13.00
C ALA A 170 20.96 2.81 13.74
N VAL A 171 20.55 1.77 13.01
CA VAL A 171 20.21 0.45 13.57
C VAL A 171 21.40 -0.13 14.36
N ALA A 172 22.61 -0.08 13.81
CA ALA A 172 23.81 -0.58 14.47
C ALA A 172 24.19 0.26 15.70
N ARG A 173 24.15 1.59 15.60
CA ARG A 173 24.44 2.52 16.70
C ARG A 173 23.54 2.27 17.91
N ASP A 174 22.23 2.20 17.66
CA ASP A 174 21.21 2.09 18.71
C ASP A 174 20.90 0.63 19.07
N LYS A 175 21.59 -0.34 18.44
CA LYS A 175 21.40 -1.78 18.63
C LYS A 175 19.93 -2.19 18.47
N ALA A 176 19.24 -1.61 17.47
CA ALA A 176 17.85 -1.93 17.20
C ALA A 176 17.72 -3.39 16.75
N ASP A 177 16.90 -4.16 17.46
CA ASP A 177 16.70 -5.58 17.16
C ASP A 177 15.72 -5.77 16.01
N LEU A 178 16.22 -6.11 14.83
CA LEU A 178 15.42 -6.40 13.66
C LEU A 178 14.87 -7.83 13.64
N SER A 179 15.33 -8.73 14.51
CA SER A 179 14.86 -10.12 14.58
C SER A 179 13.44 -10.24 15.13
N VAL A 180 12.90 -9.18 15.71
CA VAL A 180 11.52 -9.13 16.20
C VAL A 180 10.48 -9.05 15.09
N PHE A 181 10.89 -8.67 13.87
CA PHE A 181 10.01 -8.56 12.72
C PHE A 181 10.00 -9.85 11.89
N TYR A 182 8.94 -10.04 11.11
CA TYR A 182 8.95 -11.10 10.11
C TYR A 182 10.12 -10.88 9.14
N PRO A 183 10.98 -11.88 8.92
CA PRO A 183 12.16 -11.74 8.06
C PRO A 183 11.82 -11.22 6.66
N ALA A 184 10.71 -11.72 6.10
CA ALA A 184 10.17 -11.25 4.83
C ALA A 184 9.92 -9.74 4.78
N ALA A 185 9.37 -9.18 5.86
CA ALA A 185 9.07 -7.76 5.92
C ALA A 185 10.35 -6.91 5.98
N THR A 186 11.34 -7.37 6.75
CA THR A 186 12.63 -6.69 6.83
C THR A 186 13.37 -6.73 5.48
N GLU A 187 13.35 -7.87 4.80
CA GLU A 187 14.00 -8.02 3.50
C GLU A 187 13.32 -7.17 2.41
N THR A 188 12.00 -7.09 2.40
CA THR A 188 11.24 -6.25 1.46
C THR A 188 11.60 -4.75 1.56
N LEU A 189 12.11 -4.30 2.71
CA LEU A 189 12.51 -2.91 2.94
C LEU A 189 14.01 -2.67 2.77
N ARG A 190 14.69 -3.58 2.10
CA ARG A 190 16.04 -3.38 1.60
C ARG A 190 16.01 -2.92 0.15
N PHE A 191 17.02 -2.17 -0.22
CA PHE A 191 17.29 -1.79 -1.58
C PHE A 191 18.81 -1.75 -1.80
N ARG A 192 19.31 -2.49 -2.79
CA ARG A 192 20.75 -2.63 -3.07
C ARG A 192 21.57 -2.99 -1.83
N GLY A 193 21.06 -3.91 -1.03
CA GLY A 193 21.69 -4.42 0.18
C GLY A 193 21.63 -3.51 1.40
N LYS A 194 21.01 -2.33 1.31
CA LYS A 194 20.87 -1.36 2.41
C LYS A 194 19.46 -1.33 2.96
N GLN A 195 19.30 -0.97 4.25
CA GLN A 195 18.01 -0.90 4.92
C GLN A 195 17.46 0.53 4.84
N PHE A 196 16.35 0.76 4.10
CA PHE A 196 15.75 2.09 3.91
C PHE A 196 14.44 2.31 4.67
N GLY A 197 13.98 1.34 5.42
CA GLY A 197 12.81 1.45 6.29
C GLY A 197 12.79 0.34 7.32
N LEU A 198 12.16 0.58 8.46
CA LEU A 198 11.82 -0.48 9.41
C LEU A 198 10.37 -0.92 9.16
N PRO A 199 10.07 -2.24 9.30
CA PRO A 199 8.72 -2.73 9.08
C PRO A 199 7.73 -2.14 10.09
N HIS A 200 6.78 -1.34 9.59
CA HIS A 200 5.71 -0.74 10.38
C HIS A 200 4.50 -1.66 10.44
N ILE A 201 4.02 -2.10 9.28
CA ILE A 201 2.96 -3.09 9.14
C ILE A 201 3.50 -4.24 8.28
N ALA A 202 3.23 -5.47 8.68
CA ALA A 202 3.39 -6.63 7.81
C ALA A 202 2.18 -7.55 7.97
N HIS A 203 1.70 -8.08 6.86
CA HIS A 203 0.55 -8.96 6.86
C HIS A 203 0.58 -9.95 5.69
N PRO A 204 0.00 -11.15 5.86
CA PRO A 204 -0.22 -12.09 4.77
C PRO A 204 -1.47 -11.65 4.00
N GLY A 205 -1.29 -10.78 3.01
CA GLY A 205 -2.37 -10.25 2.19
C GLY A 205 -3.00 -11.31 1.29
N PHE A 206 -4.31 -11.19 1.06
CA PHE A 206 -5.06 -12.03 0.15
C PHE A 206 -4.98 -13.54 0.47
N CYS A 207 -4.72 -13.90 1.72
CA CYS A 207 -4.72 -15.29 2.19
C CYS A 207 -6.09 -15.74 2.70
N GLY A 208 -7.02 -14.81 2.94
CA GLY A 208 -8.35 -15.06 3.49
C GLY A 208 -9.46 -14.78 2.48
N LEU A 209 -10.48 -15.65 2.50
CA LEU A 209 -11.75 -15.44 1.81
C LEU A 209 -12.80 -15.04 2.85
N PHE A 210 -13.41 -13.87 2.67
CA PHE A 210 -14.56 -13.42 3.46
C PHE A 210 -15.82 -14.00 2.86
N ILE A 211 -16.62 -14.71 3.66
CA ILE A 211 -17.86 -15.35 3.25
C ILE A 211 -19.05 -14.77 3.99
N ASN A 212 -20.17 -14.60 3.30
CA ASN A 212 -21.46 -14.30 3.90
C ASN A 212 -22.14 -15.63 4.27
N GLN A 213 -22.14 -15.94 5.58
CA GLN A 213 -22.60 -17.21 6.11
C GLN A 213 -24.09 -17.46 5.81
N ASP A 214 -24.91 -16.41 5.78
CA ASP A 214 -26.35 -16.55 5.49
C ASP A 214 -26.59 -16.94 4.03
N ILE A 215 -25.89 -16.32 3.10
CA ILE A 215 -25.99 -16.65 1.68
C ILE A 215 -25.46 -18.05 1.41
N TRP A 216 -24.36 -18.45 2.04
CA TRP A 216 -23.81 -19.79 1.90
C TRP A 216 -24.76 -20.86 2.46
N ALA A 217 -25.33 -20.62 3.65
CA ALA A 217 -26.33 -21.54 4.24
C ALA A 217 -27.59 -21.68 3.37
N GLN A 218 -28.09 -20.55 2.78
CA GLN A 218 -29.21 -20.58 1.83
C GLN A 218 -28.91 -21.39 0.56
N ALA A 219 -27.64 -21.42 0.17
CA ALA A 219 -27.18 -22.25 -0.95
C ALA A 219 -26.97 -23.73 -0.58
N GLY A 220 -27.16 -24.09 0.67
CA GLY A 220 -26.90 -25.46 1.16
C GLY A 220 -25.40 -25.79 1.16
N VAL A 221 -24.56 -24.79 1.35
CA VAL A 221 -23.10 -24.93 1.34
C VAL A 221 -22.57 -24.74 2.76
N GLU A 222 -21.84 -25.73 3.23
CA GLU A 222 -21.12 -25.65 4.51
C GLU A 222 -19.85 -24.80 4.39
N GLU A 223 -19.38 -24.29 5.54
CA GLU A 223 -18.07 -23.64 5.62
C GLU A 223 -16.98 -24.64 5.24
N PRO A 224 -15.91 -24.18 4.54
CA PRO A 224 -14.87 -25.10 4.11
C PRO A 224 -14.09 -25.67 5.31
N ASP A 225 -13.76 -26.96 5.23
CA ASP A 225 -12.70 -27.52 6.07
C ASP A 225 -11.37 -26.93 5.65
N GLU A 226 -10.91 -25.91 6.38
CA GLU A 226 -9.67 -25.19 6.06
C GLU A 226 -8.46 -26.13 5.96
N ALA A 227 -8.45 -27.27 6.67
CA ALA A 227 -7.34 -28.19 6.63
C ALA A 227 -7.15 -28.80 5.23
N ASN A 228 -8.25 -29.02 4.49
CA ASN A 228 -8.26 -29.78 3.25
C ASN A 228 -8.78 -29.00 2.04
N TRP A 229 -9.20 -27.76 2.22
CA TRP A 229 -9.84 -26.98 1.16
C TRP A 229 -8.89 -26.63 0.01
N THR A 230 -9.25 -27.05 -1.19
CA THR A 230 -8.46 -26.85 -2.42
C THR A 230 -9.13 -25.87 -3.36
N PHE A 231 -8.36 -25.36 -4.36
CA PHE A 231 -8.91 -24.52 -5.43
C PHE A 231 -10.05 -25.21 -6.20
N GLY A 232 -9.97 -26.52 -6.44
CA GLY A 232 -11.04 -27.26 -7.09
C GLY A 232 -12.32 -27.28 -6.26
N GLN A 233 -12.22 -27.51 -4.96
CA GLN A 233 -13.35 -27.45 -4.04
C GLN A 233 -13.92 -26.03 -3.92
N MET A 234 -13.06 -25.00 -3.94
CA MET A 234 -13.51 -23.60 -3.99
C MET A 234 -14.37 -23.33 -5.23
N GLN A 235 -13.91 -23.75 -6.41
CA GLN A 235 -14.69 -23.60 -7.65
C GLN A 235 -16.04 -24.30 -7.57
N GLU A 236 -16.08 -25.53 -7.06
CA GLU A 236 -17.33 -26.28 -6.89
C GLU A 236 -18.28 -25.58 -5.91
N THR A 237 -17.77 -25.14 -4.76
CA THR A 237 -18.51 -24.41 -3.74
C THR A 237 -19.11 -23.13 -4.31
N LEU A 238 -18.29 -22.31 -5.00
CA LEU A 238 -18.76 -21.06 -5.61
C LEU A 238 -19.83 -21.31 -6.69
N ARG A 239 -19.74 -22.40 -7.47
CA ARG A 239 -20.80 -22.78 -8.43
C ARG A 239 -22.10 -23.14 -7.72
N LYS A 240 -22.07 -23.87 -6.61
CA LYS A 240 -23.25 -24.16 -5.79
C LYS A 240 -23.89 -22.88 -5.24
N VAL A 241 -23.07 -21.95 -4.75
CA VAL A 241 -23.54 -20.64 -4.30
C VAL A 241 -24.15 -19.87 -5.46
N GLN A 242 -23.48 -19.81 -6.63
CA GLN A 242 -23.97 -19.07 -7.79
C GLN A 242 -25.31 -19.58 -8.30
N ALA A 243 -25.56 -20.89 -8.26
CA ALA A 243 -26.81 -21.51 -8.67
C ALA A 243 -28.04 -21.05 -7.84
N ARG A 244 -27.81 -20.39 -6.71
CA ARG A 244 -28.85 -19.82 -5.84
C ARG A 244 -28.86 -18.29 -5.84
N ARG A 245 -28.05 -17.66 -6.69
CA ARG A 245 -28.02 -16.20 -6.81
C ARG A 245 -29.01 -15.71 -7.84
N GLY A 246 -29.57 -14.53 -7.60
CA GLY A 246 -30.42 -13.83 -8.58
C GLY A 246 -29.62 -13.14 -9.69
N GLU A 247 -30.34 -12.59 -10.66
CA GLU A 247 -29.73 -11.81 -11.72
C GLU A 247 -28.92 -10.64 -11.13
N GLY A 248 -27.71 -10.40 -11.67
CA GLY A 248 -26.82 -9.36 -11.21
C GLY A 248 -26.14 -9.64 -9.86
N GLN A 249 -26.40 -10.79 -9.25
CA GLN A 249 -25.77 -11.22 -8.00
C GLN A 249 -24.72 -12.31 -8.26
N TRP A 250 -23.63 -12.32 -7.50
CA TRP A 250 -22.49 -13.18 -7.77
C TRP A 250 -22.02 -13.93 -6.52
N ALA A 251 -21.42 -15.09 -6.74
CA ALA A 251 -20.83 -15.87 -5.66
C ALA A 251 -19.53 -15.25 -5.15
N LEU A 252 -18.76 -14.58 -6.02
CA LEU A 252 -17.45 -14.01 -5.67
C LEU A 252 -17.27 -12.62 -6.32
N PHE A 253 -16.69 -11.68 -5.58
CA PHE A 253 -16.16 -10.43 -6.14
C PHE A 253 -14.94 -10.73 -7.04
N PRO A 254 -14.71 -10.00 -8.16
CA PRO A 254 -13.62 -10.30 -9.09
C PRO A 254 -12.24 -10.39 -8.43
N ALA A 255 -11.60 -11.54 -8.57
CA ALA A 255 -10.26 -11.82 -8.03
C ALA A 255 -9.20 -11.64 -9.14
N THR A 256 -9.04 -10.41 -9.63
CA THR A 256 -8.22 -10.09 -10.81
C THR A 256 -7.02 -9.18 -10.54
N LEU A 257 -6.82 -8.77 -9.28
CA LEU A 257 -5.67 -7.98 -8.89
C LEU A 257 -4.38 -8.81 -8.98
N ILE A 258 -3.26 -8.14 -9.19
CA ILE A 258 -1.94 -8.78 -9.22
C ILE A 258 -1.66 -9.59 -7.95
N GLN A 259 -2.21 -9.17 -6.81
CA GLN A 259 -2.12 -9.88 -5.55
C GLN A 259 -2.83 -11.25 -5.60
N HIS A 260 -4.00 -11.33 -6.24
CA HIS A 260 -4.69 -12.61 -6.43
C HIS A 260 -3.90 -13.56 -7.33
N LEU A 261 -3.31 -13.01 -8.41
CA LEU A 261 -2.46 -13.79 -9.31
C LEU A 261 -1.24 -14.36 -8.59
N THR A 262 -0.57 -13.54 -7.78
CA THR A 262 0.61 -13.98 -7.02
C THR A 262 0.24 -15.05 -5.99
N VAL A 263 -0.86 -14.87 -5.27
CA VAL A 263 -1.34 -15.86 -4.29
C VAL A 263 -1.69 -17.19 -4.96
N ALA A 264 -2.41 -17.14 -6.08
CA ALA A 264 -2.76 -18.33 -6.84
C ALA A 264 -1.51 -19.00 -7.42
N ALA A 265 -0.60 -18.25 -8.06
CA ALA A 265 0.66 -18.79 -8.57
C ALA A 265 1.50 -19.46 -7.47
N ARG A 266 1.65 -18.81 -6.30
CA ARG A 266 2.38 -19.35 -5.15
C ARG A 266 1.81 -20.68 -4.64
N ALA A 267 0.50 -20.82 -4.64
CA ALA A 267 -0.16 -22.06 -4.23
C ALA A 267 0.19 -23.27 -5.14
N PHE A 268 0.64 -23.00 -6.37
CA PHE A 268 1.12 -24.02 -7.31
C PHE A 268 2.65 -24.04 -7.46
N GLY A 269 3.39 -23.28 -6.65
CA GLY A 269 4.85 -23.22 -6.67
C GLY A 269 5.44 -22.19 -7.64
N GLY A 270 4.58 -21.43 -8.33
CA GLY A 270 4.98 -20.40 -9.28
C GLY A 270 5.22 -19.03 -8.64
N ASN A 271 5.52 -18.08 -9.50
CA ASN A 271 5.62 -16.66 -9.18
C ASN A 271 5.39 -15.82 -10.44
N ILE A 272 5.26 -14.50 -10.29
CA ILE A 272 5.11 -13.58 -11.43
C ILE A 272 6.46 -12.98 -11.86
N ILE A 273 7.40 -12.86 -10.93
CA ILE A 273 8.74 -12.31 -11.12
C ILE A 273 9.73 -13.19 -10.34
N ASP A 274 10.96 -13.32 -10.82
CA ASP A 274 11.99 -14.08 -10.13
C ASP A 274 12.45 -13.36 -8.83
N LYS A 275 13.18 -14.11 -7.99
CA LYS A 275 13.64 -13.61 -6.69
C LYS A 275 14.56 -12.39 -6.79
N ASP A 276 15.29 -12.28 -7.90
CA ASP A 276 16.28 -11.22 -8.13
C ASP A 276 15.65 -9.98 -8.82
N GLY A 277 14.34 -10.02 -9.13
CA GLY A 277 13.62 -8.92 -9.78
C GLY A 277 14.04 -8.65 -11.22
N LYS A 278 14.65 -9.65 -11.90
CA LYS A 278 15.25 -9.49 -13.23
C LYS A 278 14.49 -10.19 -14.35
N LYS A 279 13.70 -11.20 -14.02
CA LYS A 279 12.99 -12.01 -15.01
C LYS A 279 11.50 -12.05 -14.73
N ALA A 280 10.71 -11.74 -15.75
CA ALA A 280 9.28 -11.97 -15.75
C ALA A 280 9.00 -13.47 -15.96
N ILE A 281 8.41 -14.15 -14.96
CA ILE A 281 8.13 -15.58 -14.97
C ILE A 281 6.65 -15.92 -14.84
N ILE A 282 5.77 -14.94 -15.06
CA ILE A 282 4.32 -15.08 -14.95
C ILE A 282 3.73 -16.12 -15.90
N ALA A 283 4.41 -16.46 -17.01
CA ALA A 283 3.96 -17.46 -17.97
C ALA A 283 4.52 -18.88 -17.68
N ALA A 284 5.25 -19.08 -16.58
CA ALA A 284 5.71 -20.39 -16.16
C ALA A 284 4.51 -21.33 -15.88
N PRO A 285 4.64 -22.67 -16.10
CA PRO A 285 3.53 -23.62 -15.93
C PRO A 285 2.84 -23.55 -14.58
N GLU A 286 3.60 -23.31 -13.50
CA GLU A 286 3.08 -23.21 -12.14
C GLU A 286 2.24 -21.94 -11.95
N ALA A 287 2.67 -20.83 -12.52
CA ALA A 287 1.90 -19.57 -12.51
C ALA A 287 0.63 -19.68 -13.38
N LEU A 288 0.77 -20.30 -14.57
CA LEU A 288 -0.35 -20.58 -15.47
C LEU A 288 -1.45 -21.36 -14.76
N ALA A 289 -1.11 -22.44 -14.02
CA ALA A 289 -2.09 -23.27 -13.31
C ALA A 289 -2.94 -22.45 -12.33
N GLY A 290 -2.33 -21.54 -11.58
CA GLY A 290 -3.03 -20.67 -10.65
C GLY A 290 -3.93 -19.64 -11.35
N VAL A 291 -3.39 -18.96 -12.36
CA VAL A 291 -4.12 -17.89 -13.08
C VAL A 291 -5.27 -18.44 -13.90
N GLU A 292 -5.12 -19.65 -14.49
CA GLU A 292 -6.20 -20.31 -15.21
C GLU A 292 -7.43 -20.57 -14.33
N ILE A 293 -7.22 -20.92 -13.06
CA ILE A 293 -8.32 -21.08 -12.12
C ILE A 293 -9.05 -19.75 -11.92
N LEU A 294 -8.32 -18.66 -11.71
CA LEU A 294 -8.93 -17.34 -11.53
C LEU A 294 -9.71 -16.89 -12.77
N ALA A 295 -9.14 -17.09 -13.94
CA ALA A 295 -9.81 -16.78 -15.20
C ALA A 295 -11.10 -17.61 -15.38
N ASN A 296 -11.05 -18.90 -15.05
CA ASN A 296 -12.20 -19.79 -15.13
C ASN A 296 -13.35 -19.39 -14.20
N LEU A 297 -13.10 -18.77 -13.04
CA LEU A 297 -14.16 -18.24 -12.16
C LEU A 297 -15.04 -17.21 -12.88
N ILE A 298 -14.46 -16.46 -13.83
CA ILE A 298 -15.16 -15.43 -14.60
C ILE A 298 -15.70 -15.99 -15.91
N THR A 299 -14.84 -16.63 -16.71
CA THR A 299 -15.14 -16.94 -18.13
C THR A 299 -15.94 -18.22 -18.30
N ARG A 300 -15.58 -19.27 -17.58
CA ARG A 300 -16.21 -20.60 -17.69
C ARG A 300 -17.31 -20.82 -16.64
N ASP A 301 -16.94 -20.63 -15.37
CA ASP A 301 -17.81 -20.97 -14.24
C ASP A 301 -18.86 -19.87 -13.95
N ARG A 302 -18.57 -18.64 -14.41
CA ARG A 302 -19.45 -17.47 -14.28
C ARG A 302 -19.93 -17.25 -12.84
N VAL A 303 -19.05 -17.50 -11.87
CA VAL A 303 -19.30 -17.29 -10.44
C VAL A 303 -18.85 -15.91 -9.96
N SER A 304 -18.12 -15.20 -10.83
CA SER A 304 -17.64 -13.85 -10.64
C SER A 304 -17.83 -13.05 -11.93
N PRO A 305 -18.23 -11.79 -11.89
CA PRO A 305 -18.35 -10.98 -13.10
C PRO A 305 -16.98 -10.53 -13.60
N ALA A 306 -16.91 -10.08 -14.84
CA ALA A 306 -15.73 -9.38 -15.36
C ALA A 306 -15.49 -8.08 -14.58
N PRO A 307 -14.23 -7.61 -14.49
CA PRO A 307 -13.92 -6.31 -13.88
C PRO A 307 -14.71 -5.17 -14.53
N GLY A 308 -15.23 -4.26 -13.69
CA GLY A 308 -16.03 -3.11 -14.14
C GLY A 308 -17.54 -3.36 -14.25
N VAL A 309 -17.99 -4.61 -14.12
CA VAL A 309 -19.44 -4.92 -14.07
C VAL A 309 -20.05 -4.46 -12.73
N LEU A 310 -19.38 -4.77 -11.63
CA LEU A 310 -19.77 -4.27 -10.31
C LEU A 310 -19.20 -2.87 -10.10
N GLN A 311 -20.01 -2.01 -9.53
CA GLN A 311 -19.61 -0.66 -9.15
C GLN A 311 -19.18 -0.63 -7.67
N GLY A 312 -18.20 0.21 -7.35
CA GLY A 312 -17.71 0.35 -5.98
C GLY A 312 -16.75 -0.76 -5.54
N ALA A 313 -16.34 -0.66 -4.29
CA ALA A 313 -15.36 -1.57 -3.68
C ALA A 313 -15.97 -2.95 -3.36
N ASP A 314 -15.11 -3.95 -3.19
CA ASP A 314 -15.45 -5.30 -2.77
C ASP A 314 -16.27 -5.32 -1.47
N GLN A 315 -15.86 -4.55 -0.45
CA GLN A 315 -16.56 -4.45 0.82
C GLN A 315 -18.01 -3.97 0.66
N ALA A 316 -18.26 -2.94 -0.15
CA ALA A 316 -19.61 -2.40 -0.35
C ALA A 316 -20.53 -3.41 -1.04
N ASN A 317 -20.03 -4.11 -2.05
CA ASN A 317 -20.75 -5.17 -2.75
C ASN A 317 -21.01 -6.38 -1.85
N PHE A 318 -20.11 -6.68 -0.92
CA PHE A 318 -20.27 -7.74 0.06
C PHE A 318 -21.34 -7.40 1.11
N ILE A 319 -21.29 -6.19 1.68
CA ILE A 319 -22.26 -5.72 2.69
C ILE A 319 -23.67 -5.66 2.10
N SER A 320 -23.82 -5.20 0.86
CA SER A 320 -25.13 -5.16 0.18
C SER A 320 -25.66 -6.54 -0.20
N GLY A 321 -24.87 -7.61 -0.07
CA GLY A 321 -25.21 -8.94 -0.51
C GLY A 321 -25.16 -9.12 -2.04
N GLN A 322 -24.61 -8.17 -2.78
CA GLN A 322 -24.38 -8.29 -4.23
C GLN A 322 -23.40 -9.42 -4.55
N VAL A 323 -22.42 -9.62 -3.69
CA VAL A 323 -21.51 -10.77 -3.74
C VAL A 323 -21.62 -11.60 -2.45
N ALA A 324 -21.53 -12.93 -2.56
CA ALA A 324 -21.56 -13.83 -1.43
C ALA A 324 -20.20 -14.03 -0.76
N ALA A 325 -19.12 -13.71 -1.48
CA ALA A 325 -17.76 -13.78 -0.98
C ALA A 325 -16.87 -12.71 -1.62
N MET A 326 -15.82 -12.35 -0.91
CA MET A 326 -14.72 -11.51 -1.43
C MET A 326 -13.38 -12.08 -0.97
N TRP A 327 -12.42 -12.13 -1.87
CA TRP A 327 -11.06 -12.57 -1.59
C TRP A 327 -10.18 -11.32 -1.46
N THR A 328 -9.85 -10.96 -0.23
CA THR A 328 -9.19 -9.68 0.02
C THR A 328 -8.29 -9.76 1.27
N ASN A 329 -7.81 -8.62 1.74
CA ASN A 329 -6.95 -8.55 2.91
C ASN A 329 -7.70 -8.13 4.19
N PHE A 330 -7.00 -8.10 5.32
CA PHE A 330 -7.54 -7.71 6.63
C PHE A 330 -8.11 -6.28 6.67
N GLY A 331 -7.73 -5.39 5.74
CA GLY A 331 -8.10 -3.97 5.77
C GLY A 331 -9.61 -3.71 5.77
N VAL A 332 -10.41 -4.67 5.30
CA VAL A 332 -11.87 -4.58 5.29
C VAL A 332 -12.52 -4.89 6.65
N ILE A 333 -11.78 -5.53 7.59
CA ILE A 333 -12.34 -6.03 8.87
C ILE A 333 -12.97 -4.90 9.70
N ASN A 334 -12.25 -3.76 9.84
CA ASN A 334 -12.78 -2.62 10.57
C ASN A 334 -14.06 -2.08 9.96
N GLY A 335 -14.07 -1.94 8.64
CA GLY A 335 -15.25 -1.49 7.91
C GLY A 335 -16.42 -2.46 8.05
N LEU A 336 -16.19 -3.77 7.94
CA LEU A 336 -17.22 -4.79 8.14
C LEU A 336 -17.80 -4.74 9.55
N ARG A 337 -16.97 -4.60 10.58
CA ARG A 337 -17.43 -4.49 11.97
C ARG A 337 -18.31 -3.27 12.22
N LYS A 338 -18.01 -2.15 11.56
CA LYS A 338 -18.74 -0.88 11.72
C LYS A 338 -20.01 -0.84 10.83
N GLN A 339 -19.97 -1.39 9.64
CA GLN A 339 -20.98 -1.15 8.60
C GLN A 339 -21.81 -2.37 8.23
N ALA A 340 -21.34 -3.59 8.48
CA ALA A 340 -22.02 -4.82 8.12
C ALA A 340 -22.92 -5.39 9.25
N GLN A 341 -23.57 -4.50 10.01
CA GLN A 341 -24.51 -4.91 11.04
C GLN A 341 -25.67 -5.68 10.41
N GLY A 342 -25.91 -6.91 10.88
CA GLY A 342 -26.92 -7.80 10.28
C GLY A 342 -26.40 -8.71 9.18
N VAL A 343 -25.14 -8.60 8.77
CA VAL A 343 -24.47 -9.57 7.89
C VAL A 343 -23.62 -10.51 8.74
N ARG A 344 -23.96 -11.78 8.78
CA ARG A 344 -23.11 -12.78 9.40
C ARG A 344 -21.97 -13.11 8.44
N TRP A 345 -20.77 -12.73 8.80
CA TRP A 345 -19.59 -12.97 7.97
C TRP A 345 -18.48 -13.67 8.74
N LYS A 346 -17.65 -14.37 8.02
CA LYS A 346 -16.47 -15.07 8.54
C LYS A 346 -15.31 -14.95 7.54
N VAL A 347 -14.10 -14.94 8.05
CA VAL A 347 -12.91 -15.15 7.23
C VAL A 347 -12.53 -16.61 7.32
N VAL A 348 -12.29 -17.23 6.18
CA VAL A 348 -11.74 -18.59 6.08
C VAL A 348 -10.41 -18.54 5.35
N MET A 349 -9.50 -19.46 5.69
CA MET A 349 -8.23 -19.55 4.98
C MET A 349 -8.46 -19.81 3.50
N GLY A 350 -7.73 -19.14 2.61
CA GLY A 350 -7.77 -19.37 1.17
C GLY A 350 -7.45 -20.83 0.79
N PRO A 351 -7.80 -21.26 -0.44
CA PRO A 351 -7.64 -22.65 -0.86
C PRO A 351 -6.16 -23.05 -1.04
N LYS A 352 -5.92 -24.35 -0.97
CA LYS A 352 -4.63 -24.97 -1.30
C LYS A 352 -4.54 -25.28 -2.80
N GLY A 353 -3.38 -25.00 -3.38
CA GLY A 353 -2.93 -25.60 -4.63
C GLY A 353 -2.07 -26.85 -4.37
N THR A 354 -1.32 -27.31 -5.37
CA THR A 354 -0.44 -28.49 -5.27
C THR A 354 0.77 -28.27 -4.35
N GLN A 355 1.15 -27.03 -4.10
CA GLN A 355 2.27 -26.63 -3.22
C GLN A 355 1.79 -25.95 -1.93
N GLY A 356 0.54 -26.14 -1.55
CA GLY A 356 -0.03 -25.53 -0.36
C GLY A 356 -0.77 -24.22 -0.65
N ARG A 357 -0.64 -23.24 0.23
CA ARG A 357 -1.26 -21.92 0.09
C ARG A 357 -0.21 -20.86 -0.23
N GLY A 358 -0.63 -19.82 -0.91
CA GLY A 358 0.16 -18.62 -1.09
C GLY A 358 -0.39 -17.44 -0.29
N PHE A 359 0.45 -16.44 -0.02
CA PHE A 359 0.00 -15.13 0.39
C PHE A 359 0.87 -14.04 -0.23
N PHE A 360 0.28 -12.87 -0.38
CA PHE A 360 0.98 -11.68 -0.80
C PHE A 360 1.54 -10.97 0.45
N THR A 361 2.85 -10.77 0.53
CA THR A 361 3.44 -10.08 1.67
C THR A 361 3.20 -8.58 1.55
N GLY A 362 2.19 -8.08 2.26
CA GLY A 362 1.96 -6.65 2.40
C GLY A 362 2.91 -6.09 3.45
N VAL A 363 3.67 -5.05 3.09
CA VAL A 363 4.60 -4.39 4.00
C VAL A 363 4.48 -2.88 3.84
N ASP A 364 4.34 -2.20 4.97
CA ASP A 364 4.49 -0.76 5.06
C ASP A 364 5.72 -0.43 5.91
N SER A 365 6.47 0.57 5.49
CA SER A 365 7.66 1.01 6.18
C SER A 365 7.42 2.24 7.04
N ALA A 366 8.17 2.36 8.12
CA ALA A 366 8.57 3.63 8.70
C ALA A 366 9.96 3.96 8.14
N SER A 367 10.03 4.97 7.28
CA SER A 367 11.25 5.38 6.56
C SER A 367 11.65 6.80 6.92
N GLN A 368 12.94 7.09 6.82
CA GLN A 368 13.51 8.40 7.12
C GLN A 368 13.92 9.12 5.83
N ASN A 369 13.67 10.43 5.77
CA ASN A 369 14.13 11.29 4.69
C ASN A 369 15.65 11.45 4.75
N ALA A 370 16.34 11.21 3.64
CA ALA A 370 17.77 11.42 3.51
C ALA A 370 18.20 12.88 3.75
N ALA A 371 17.31 13.84 3.52
CA ALA A 371 17.54 15.27 3.70
C ALA A 371 17.15 15.82 5.09
N SER A 372 16.73 14.95 6.03
CA SER A 372 16.39 15.38 7.40
C SER A 372 17.57 16.10 8.06
N LYS A 373 17.28 17.23 8.71
CA LYS A 373 18.28 18.04 9.42
C LYS A 373 18.58 17.51 10.82
N THR A 374 17.74 16.64 11.33
CA THR A 374 17.84 16.02 12.67
C THR A 374 17.68 14.50 12.55
N PRO A 375 18.63 13.82 11.86
CA PRO A 375 18.49 12.41 11.52
C PRO A 375 18.35 11.48 12.73
N ASP A 376 19.02 11.78 13.84
CA ASP A 376 18.91 10.97 15.05
C ASP A 376 17.52 11.07 15.70
N ASN A 377 16.93 12.26 15.74
CA ASN A 377 15.57 12.46 16.23
C ASN A 377 14.53 11.83 15.28
N ALA A 378 14.75 11.88 13.96
CA ALA A 378 13.91 11.20 12.99
C ALA A 378 13.96 9.67 13.19
N PHE A 379 15.14 9.10 13.45
CA PHE A 379 15.27 7.66 13.72
C PHE A 379 14.61 7.25 15.05
N GLU A 380 14.66 8.11 16.09
CA GLU A 380 13.90 7.90 17.33
C GLU A 380 12.40 7.74 17.06
N VAL A 381 11.84 8.57 16.16
CA VAL A 381 10.44 8.48 15.76
C VAL A 381 10.18 7.20 14.96
N VAL A 382 11.07 6.82 14.05
CA VAL A 382 10.96 5.54 13.31
C VAL A 382 10.92 4.36 14.29
N GLN A 383 11.81 4.30 15.27
CA GLN A 383 11.83 3.23 16.30
C GLN A 383 10.54 3.20 17.12
N TYR A 384 10.00 4.36 17.47
CA TYR A 384 8.73 4.43 18.21
C TYR A 384 7.56 3.91 17.39
N ILE A 385 7.46 4.29 16.11
CA ILE A 385 6.40 3.83 15.22
C ILE A 385 6.36 2.29 15.11
N VAL A 386 7.52 1.64 15.11
CA VAL A 386 7.63 0.18 15.01
C VAL A 386 7.68 -0.54 16.35
N SER A 387 7.46 0.17 17.47
CA SER A 387 7.44 -0.41 18.80
C SER A 387 6.27 -1.37 19.01
N LYS A 388 6.37 -2.27 19.99
CA LYS A 388 5.28 -3.21 20.32
C LYS A 388 4.00 -2.48 20.73
N GLU A 389 4.12 -1.38 21.50
CA GLU A 389 2.98 -0.57 21.93
C GLU A 389 2.20 -0.02 20.73
N VAL A 390 2.90 0.64 19.79
CA VAL A 390 2.27 1.22 18.60
C VAL A 390 1.70 0.12 17.69
N SER A 391 2.44 -0.98 17.53
CA SER A 391 2.01 -2.13 16.72
C SER A 391 0.71 -2.74 17.23
N LEU A 392 0.59 -3.00 18.54
CA LEU A 392 -0.66 -3.50 19.13
C LEU A 392 -1.79 -2.49 19.10
N GLY A 393 -1.47 -1.20 19.20
CA GLY A 393 -2.46 -0.14 19.08
C GLY A 393 -3.19 -0.14 17.74
N TRP A 394 -2.54 -0.50 16.64
CA TRP A 394 -3.20 -0.63 15.33
C TRP A 394 -4.34 -1.64 15.34
N PHE A 395 -4.17 -2.75 16.05
CA PHE A 395 -5.21 -3.76 16.19
C PHE A 395 -6.48 -3.22 16.85
N ASP A 396 -6.37 -2.30 17.79
CA ASP A 396 -7.51 -1.67 18.47
C ASP A 396 -8.38 -0.83 17.52
N TYR A 397 -7.78 -0.37 16.41
CA TYR A 397 -8.47 0.33 15.33
C TYR A 397 -8.89 -0.61 14.18
N GLY A 398 -8.81 -1.93 14.39
CA GLY A 398 -9.19 -2.94 13.38
C GLY A 398 -8.23 -3.03 12.20
N PHE A 399 -6.95 -2.69 12.45
CA PHE A 399 -5.87 -2.80 11.48
C PHE A 399 -4.89 -3.92 11.87
N ALA A 400 -3.94 -4.29 10.98
CA ALA A 400 -2.94 -5.30 11.30
C ALA A 400 -2.12 -4.90 12.53
N PRO A 401 -1.80 -5.85 13.44
CA PRO A 401 -1.07 -5.56 14.68
C PRO A 401 0.43 -5.31 14.44
N GLY A 402 0.78 -4.45 13.51
CA GLY A 402 2.15 -4.13 13.15
C GLY A 402 2.86 -5.22 12.34
N ALA A 403 4.20 -5.13 12.29
CA ALA A 403 5.07 -6.06 11.58
C ALA A 403 5.83 -7.02 12.51
N ARG A 404 5.62 -6.92 13.81
CA ARG A 404 6.34 -7.70 14.82
C ARG A 404 5.71 -9.08 14.98
N MET A 405 6.53 -10.12 15.08
CA MET A 405 6.04 -11.48 15.31
C MET A 405 5.32 -11.62 16.65
N ASP A 406 5.82 -10.93 17.70
CA ASP A 406 5.26 -10.98 19.05
C ASP A 406 3.92 -10.23 19.22
N THR A 407 3.51 -9.47 18.23
CA THR A 407 2.19 -8.80 18.21
C THR A 407 1.11 -9.65 17.52
N TRP A 408 1.47 -10.41 16.50
CA TRP A 408 0.56 -11.35 15.85
C TRP A 408 0.23 -12.56 16.74
N THR A 409 1.12 -12.91 17.68
CA THR A 409 0.90 -13.98 18.66
C THR A 409 0.40 -13.47 20.01
N ASP A 410 0.17 -12.16 20.14
CA ASP A 410 -0.40 -11.58 21.37
C ASP A 410 -1.78 -12.19 21.67
N PRO A 411 -2.09 -12.56 22.92
CA PRO A 411 -3.36 -13.19 23.29
C PRO A 411 -4.59 -12.42 22.80
N LYS A 412 -4.54 -11.10 22.78
CA LYS A 412 -5.62 -10.24 22.30
C LYS A 412 -5.89 -10.43 20.80
N VAL A 413 -4.84 -10.54 19.98
CA VAL A 413 -4.92 -10.77 18.54
C VAL A 413 -5.31 -12.22 18.25
N ALA A 414 -4.72 -13.17 18.98
CA ALA A 414 -5.01 -14.59 18.85
C ALA A 414 -6.45 -14.99 19.23
N ALA A 415 -7.11 -14.19 20.08
CA ALA A 415 -8.52 -14.38 20.46
C ALA A 415 -9.51 -13.89 19.37
N ASP A 416 -9.05 -13.12 18.39
CA ASP A 416 -9.90 -12.56 17.34
C ASP A 416 -10.01 -13.51 16.14
N ASP A 417 -11.20 -14.03 15.89
CA ASP A 417 -11.42 -15.07 14.87
C ASP A 417 -11.05 -14.63 13.45
N ALA A 418 -11.19 -13.36 13.11
CA ALA A 418 -10.82 -12.85 11.79
C ALA A 418 -9.28 -12.71 11.68
N PHE A 419 -8.61 -12.09 12.65
CA PHE A 419 -7.16 -11.91 12.63
C PHE A 419 -6.39 -13.22 12.82
N LYS A 420 -6.97 -14.20 13.53
CA LYS A 420 -6.42 -15.54 13.69
C LYS A 420 -6.14 -16.25 12.36
N VAL A 421 -7.01 -16.07 11.35
CA VAL A 421 -6.81 -16.62 10.00
C VAL A 421 -5.54 -16.02 9.37
N PHE A 422 -5.35 -14.71 9.48
CA PHE A 422 -4.16 -14.05 8.96
C PHE A 422 -2.91 -14.44 9.75
N ALA A 423 -2.97 -14.50 11.08
CA ALA A 423 -1.84 -14.97 11.89
C ALA A 423 -1.38 -16.39 11.49
N LYS A 424 -2.34 -17.29 11.27
CA LYS A 424 -2.09 -18.68 10.83
C LYS A 424 -1.43 -18.74 9.46
N ALA A 425 -1.76 -17.82 8.54
CA ALA A 425 -1.19 -17.80 7.20
C ALA A 425 0.33 -17.54 7.18
N PHE A 426 0.88 -16.83 8.16
CA PHE A 426 2.34 -16.66 8.26
C PHE A 426 3.11 -17.96 8.42
N THR A 427 2.49 -18.99 9.01
CA THR A 427 3.10 -20.29 9.24
C THR A 427 2.68 -21.37 8.26
N GLU A 428 1.50 -21.24 7.66
CA GLU A 428 0.89 -22.29 6.83
C GLU A 428 0.85 -21.96 5.34
N ALA A 429 1.30 -20.77 4.93
CA ALA A 429 1.27 -20.37 3.53
C ALA A 429 2.64 -19.86 3.04
N SER A 430 2.89 -20.00 1.75
CA SER A 430 4.13 -19.53 1.10
C SER A 430 4.04 -18.05 0.75
N PRO A 431 4.97 -17.20 1.23
CA PRO A 431 4.98 -15.80 0.94
C PRO A 431 5.38 -15.50 -0.51
N PHE A 432 4.80 -14.44 -1.06
CA PHE A 432 5.38 -13.72 -2.18
C PHE A 432 6.20 -12.55 -1.63
N PHE A 433 7.45 -12.47 -2.05
CA PHE A 433 8.33 -11.35 -1.73
C PHE A 433 8.39 -10.40 -2.92
N LEU A 434 8.32 -9.11 -2.62
CA LEU A 434 8.68 -8.10 -3.59
C LEU A 434 10.21 -8.10 -3.75
N PRO A 435 10.72 -8.28 -4.97
CA PRO A 435 12.15 -8.20 -5.19
C PRO A 435 12.66 -6.76 -5.01
N ASP A 436 13.94 -6.65 -4.71
CA ASP A 436 14.68 -5.38 -4.66
C ASP A 436 14.76 -4.74 -6.06
N ASN A 437 13.65 -4.14 -6.50
CA ASN A 437 13.49 -3.58 -7.84
C ASN A 437 12.67 -2.29 -7.82
N GLY A 438 13.30 -1.16 -8.13
CA GLY A 438 12.64 0.14 -8.23
C GLY A 438 11.55 0.25 -9.30
N LEU A 439 11.37 -0.76 -10.15
CA LEU A 439 10.40 -0.79 -11.26
C LEU A 439 9.15 -1.63 -10.99
N ILE A 440 8.97 -2.17 -9.78
CA ILE A 440 7.86 -3.09 -9.50
C ILE A 440 6.47 -2.50 -9.82
N VAL A 441 6.31 -1.19 -9.66
CA VAL A 441 5.05 -0.50 -9.99
C VAL A 441 4.81 -0.48 -11.49
N ASP A 442 5.85 -0.13 -12.26
CA ASP A 442 5.79 -0.10 -13.74
C ASP A 442 5.60 -1.52 -14.30
N TYR A 443 6.29 -2.49 -13.70
CA TYR A 443 6.12 -3.91 -14.01
C TYR A 443 4.67 -4.37 -13.80
N ASN A 444 4.09 -4.11 -12.64
CA ASN A 444 2.71 -4.45 -12.34
C ASN A 444 1.72 -3.75 -13.29
N GLY A 445 1.98 -2.49 -13.63
CA GLY A 445 1.19 -1.74 -14.60
C GLY A 445 1.22 -2.37 -15.99
N ALA A 446 2.39 -2.75 -16.46
CA ALA A 446 2.59 -3.39 -17.77
C ALA A 446 1.86 -4.73 -17.87
N ILE A 447 2.05 -5.63 -16.89
CA ILE A 447 1.37 -6.93 -16.93
C ILE A 447 -0.15 -6.82 -16.75
N ASN A 448 -0.66 -5.95 -15.90
CA ASN A 448 -2.10 -5.76 -15.72
C ASN A 448 -2.80 -5.31 -17.00
N LYS A 449 -2.14 -4.47 -17.81
CA LYS A 449 -2.67 -4.03 -19.10
C LYS A 449 -2.90 -5.22 -20.05
N GLU A 450 -1.92 -6.12 -20.13
CA GLU A 450 -1.98 -7.29 -21.00
C GLU A 450 -2.97 -8.37 -20.52
N LEU A 451 -3.31 -8.38 -19.23
CA LEU A 451 -4.29 -9.28 -18.65
C LEU A 451 -5.74 -8.81 -18.83
N GLY A 452 -5.96 -7.56 -19.25
CA GLY A 452 -7.31 -7.01 -19.46
C GLY A 452 -8.22 -7.86 -20.36
N PRO A 453 -7.77 -8.27 -21.57
CA PRO A 453 -8.54 -9.15 -22.46
C PRO A 453 -8.85 -10.53 -21.87
N LEU A 454 -7.95 -11.09 -21.05
CA LEU A 454 -8.19 -12.36 -20.37
C LEU A 454 -9.44 -12.32 -19.50
N TRP A 455 -9.56 -11.28 -18.68
CA TRP A 455 -10.70 -11.14 -17.75
C TRP A 455 -12.04 -10.92 -18.45
N LYS A 456 -12.01 -10.53 -19.72
CA LYS A 456 -13.20 -10.40 -20.57
C LYS A 456 -13.51 -11.68 -21.36
N GLY A 457 -12.63 -12.68 -21.31
CA GLY A 457 -12.75 -13.88 -22.12
C GLY A 457 -12.39 -13.69 -23.59
N GLU A 458 -11.71 -12.60 -23.93
CA GLU A 458 -11.33 -12.22 -25.32
C GLU A 458 -9.99 -12.86 -25.74
N MET A 459 -9.23 -13.41 -24.78
CA MET A 459 -7.91 -14.00 -25.01
C MET A 459 -7.71 -15.26 -24.16
N PRO A 460 -7.10 -16.33 -24.71
CA PRO A 460 -6.70 -17.51 -23.95
C PRO A 460 -5.70 -17.17 -22.84
N VAL A 461 -5.78 -17.86 -21.69
CA VAL A 461 -4.90 -17.62 -20.53
C VAL A 461 -3.43 -17.66 -20.90
N LYS A 462 -3.01 -18.67 -21.68
CA LYS A 462 -1.62 -18.84 -22.09
C LYS A 462 -1.09 -17.65 -22.89
N ASP A 463 -1.90 -17.14 -23.82
CA ASP A 463 -1.49 -16.03 -24.69
C ASP A 463 -1.44 -14.72 -23.88
N ALA A 464 -2.40 -14.49 -22.99
CA ALA A 464 -2.41 -13.33 -22.10
C ALA A 464 -1.19 -13.32 -21.16
N LEU A 465 -0.83 -14.48 -20.59
CA LEU A 465 0.35 -14.58 -19.72
C LEU A 465 1.67 -14.40 -20.49
N GLU A 466 1.75 -14.89 -21.73
CA GLU A 466 2.94 -14.67 -22.55
C GLU A 466 3.08 -13.21 -22.98
N ASN A 467 1.98 -12.53 -23.29
CA ASN A 467 1.98 -11.09 -23.54
C ASN A 467 2.40 -10.31 -22.28
N ALA A 468 1.83 -10.64 -21.13
CA ALA A 468 2.19 -10.06 -19.84
C ALA A 468 3.66 -10.30 -19.49
N ARG A 469 4.20 -11.51 -19.76
CA ARG A 469 5.61 -11.83 -19.56
C ARG A 469 6.51 -10.93 -20.40
N ARG A 470 6.20 -10.75 -21.69
CA ARG A 470 6.98 -9.89 -22.60
C ARG A 470 6.94 -8.43 -22.15
N ALA A 471 5.75 -7.90 -21.90
CA ALA A 471 5.59 -6.52 -21.44
C ALA A 471 6.28 -6.27 -20.10
N GLY A 472 6.17 -7.22 -19.16
CA GLY A 472 6.88 -7.16 -17.89
C GLY A 472 8.40 -7.21 -18.06
N GLN A 473 8.93 -8.09 -18.94
CA GLN A 473 10.38 -8.18 -19.20
C GLN A 473 10.94 -6.89 -19.80
N GLU A 474 10.23 -6.27 -20.74
CA GLU A 474 10.62 -4.96 -21.29
C GLU A 474 10.77 -3.87 -20.24
N VAL A 475 9.96 -3.92 -19.18
CA VAL A 475 10.12 -3.00 -18.03
C VAL A 475 11.37 -3.35 -17.24
N LEU A 476 11.59 -4.63 -16.95
CA LEU A 476 12.75 -5.07 -16.15
C LEU A 476 14.08 -4.82 -16.86
N ASP A 477 14.11 -4.92 -18.18
CA ASP A 477 15.32 -4.68 -18.99
C ASP A 477 15.78 -3.21 -18.96
N ARG A 478 14.90 -2.27 -18.60
CA ARG A 478 15.24 -0.82 -18.45
C ARG A 478 16.20 -0.55 -17.29
N THR A 479 16.34 -1.48 -16.33
CA THR A 479 17.26 -1.31 -15.18
C THR A 479 18.67 -1.86 -15.47
N ALA A 480 18.86 -2.55 -16.58
CA ALA A 480 20.16 -3.15 -16.95
C ALA A 480 21.13 -2.16 -17.59
N GLY A 481 20.76 -0.88 -17.70
CA GLY A 481 21.57 0.19 -18.25
C GLY A 481 22.18 1.11 -17.19
#